data_e4411a6fc4068a7251bed45979e08ef4
#
_entry.id   e4411a6fc4068a7251bed45979e08ef4
#
_cell.length_a   1.000
_cell.length_b   1.000
_cell.length_c   1.000
_cell.angle_alpha   90.00
_cell.angle_beta   90.00
_cell.angle_gamma   90.00
#
_symmetry.space_group_name_H-M   'P 1'
#
loop_
_entity.id
_entity.type
_entity.pdbx_description
1 polymer ?
#
loop_
_entity_poly.entity_id
_entity_poly.type
_entity_poly.pdbx_seq_one_letter_code
_entity_poly.pdbx_strand_id
1 'polypeptide(L)'
;MRMMLRSGKSDVPGARRFATALAVATLAGTGLAACDGHAADTPRAQAAGQRAERTGIDWGTCPEPAEGTIRDPRLTCGMLKVPLNYGDPNGTKIEVAVSRLATAAPGKRHGVLLLNPGGPALGGLYMPATMAATLPKPVLDRYDLIGFDPRGVDHSTPQSCGLKDSSVSGLFPYPAADGSITRNVARARADARTCADTAGDRLRYFNTANTARDMDRVRQALGERKISYWGQSYGTYLGAVYRSLFPDRTDRVVLEGNVDPTNVWADEVADRWGKGMAERFPDAAAVAAAQDSTLGLGDSVKEVTQRYLALAERLDREPVPVSGMSLSLDGALLRTVTYGMLQHNNTLAPLARFWKAAADLADGGATDADQTVLEQTLAGTPPTPGVPEDNQATMFLALLCGDAEWPQDTDGYATRTAADREAWPLTAGMPANIWACAFWKEPVEQPVTVTDEGPRNTLILQNRRDNATPWEGGTGLHKALGGSSAFVGVDNGGHYVYDEGSACADKATVGFLTTGRLPSRTVYCTDVKPNE
;
A
#
# COMPACT_ATOMS: atom_id res chain seq x y z
N MET A 1 -7.51 -16.24 -23.93
CA MET A 1 -6.90 -16.74 -25.17
C MET A 1 -5.51 -17.28 -24.81
N ARG A 2 -5.41 -18.61 -24.72
CA ARG A 2 -4.16 -19.28 -24.32
C ARG A 2 -3.10 -19.10 -25.41
N MET A 3 -2.01 -18.43 -25.10
CA MET A 3 -0.82 -18.36 -25.96
C MET A 3 0.11 -19.50 -25.57
N MET A 4 0.18 -20.51 -26.44
CA MET A 4 1.12 -21.64 -26.34
C MET A 4 2.55 -21.13 -26.59
N LEU A 5 3.41 -21.27 -25.63
CA LEU A 5 4.86 -21.19 -25.84
C LEU A 5 5.42 -22.59 -26.02
N ARG A 6 6.01 -22.80 -27.18
CA ARG A 6 6.71 -24.03 -27.58
C ARG A 6 7.97 -24.22 -26.74
N SER A 7 8.10 -25.43 -26.21
CA SER A 7 9.31 -25.95 -25.59
C SER A 7 10.39 -26.21 -26.62
N GLY A 8 11.56 -25.58 -26.48
CA GLY A 8 12.79 -25.99 -27.12
C GLY A 8 13.62 -26.83 -26.13
N LYS A 9 13.80 -28.09 -26.43
CA LYS A 9 14.77 -28.97 -25.76
C LYS A 9 16.16 -28.64 -26.24
N SER A 10 17.11 -28.50 -25.34
CA SER A 10 18.54 -28.67 -25.64
C SER A 10 19.15 -29.58 -24.59
N ASP A 11 19.77 -30.64 -25.12
CA ASP A 11 20.41 -31.73 -24.44
C ASP A 11 21.65 -31.29 -23.65
N VAL A 12 21.86 -31.93 -22.51
CA VAL A 12 23.11 -31.87 -21.72
C VAL A 12 23.67 -33.28 -21.63
N PRO A 13 24.93 -33.50 -21.96
CA PRO A 13 25.59 -34.77 -21.66
C PRO A 13 26.56 -34.67 -20.48
N GLY A 14 26.56 -35.71 -19.66
CA GLY A 14 27.75 -36.29 -19.10
C GLY A 14 28.12 -36.00 -17.66
N ALA A 15 27.70 -36.89 -16.80
CA ALA A 15 28.21 -37.08 -15.44
C ALA A 15 29.65 -37.62 -15.42
N ARG A 16 30.48 -37.17 -14.50
CA ARG A 16 31.61 -37.97 -13.94
C ARG A 16 31.63 -37.83 -12.43
N ARG A 17 31.47 -39.00 -11.79
CA ARG A 17 31.72 -39.27 -10.38
C ARG A 17 33.22 -39.33 -10.14
N PHE A 18 33.70 -38.77 -9.02
CA PHE A 18 34.90 -39.27 -8.31
C PHE A 18 34.61 -39.22 -6.81
N ALA A 19 34.75 -40.39 -6.23
CA ALA A 19 34.81 -40.64 -4.80
C ALA A 19 36.27 -40.87 -4.38
N THR A 20 36.65 -40.45 -3.19
CA THR A 20 37.70 -41.05 -2.32
C THR A 20 37.79 -40.16 -1.08
N ALA A 21 37.48 -40.62 0.05
CA ALA A 21 38.07 -41.50 1.05
C ALA A 21 38.81 -40.75 2.19
N LEU A 22 38.29 -41.06 3.37
CA LEU A 22 38.77 -41.01 4.76
C LEU A 22 40.27 -40.70 5.02
N ALA A 23 40.50 -39.92 6.11
CA ALA A 23 41.54 -40.22 7.08
C ALA A 23 41.18 -39.65 8.46
N VAL A 24 41.14 -40.58 9.43
CA VAL A 24 41.03 -40.36 10.87
C VAL A 24 42.44 -40.17 11.42
N ALA A 25 42.62 -39.26 12.38
CA ALA A 25 43.79 -39.28 13.26
C ALA A 25 43.38 -38.82 14.68
N THR A 26 43.35 -39.77 15.56
CA THR A 26 43.31 -39.62 17.03
C THR A 26 44.73 -39.39 17.57
N LEU A 27 44.87 -38.48 18.53
CA LEU A 27 46.00 -38.54 19.46
C LEU A 27 45.54 -38.04 20.84
N ALA A 28 45.69 -38.93 21.81
CA ALA A 28 45.51 -38.70 23.23
C ALA A 28 46.83 -38.20 23.87
N GLY A 29 46.73 -37.38 24.88
CA GLY A 29 47.88 -36.98 25.70
C GLY A 29 47.45 -36.53 27.08
N THR A 30 47.74 -37.34 28.06
CA THR A 30 47.52 -37.22 29.48
C THR A 30 48.50 -36.26 30.18
N GLY A 31 48.09 -35.60 31.25
CA GLY A 31 48.96 -34.90 32.18
C GLY A 31 48.21 -34.40 33.43
N LEU A 32 48.32 -35.14 34.51
CA LEU A 32 47.91 -34.81 35.88
C LEU A 32 48.89 -33.82 36.53
N ALA A 33 48.35 -32.85 37.30
CA ALA A 33 48.98 -32.37 38.53
C ALA A 33 47.95 -31.72 39.43
N ALA A 34 47.81 -32.25 40.66
CA ALA A 34 46.99 -31.76 41.76
C ALA A 34 47.74 -30.68 42.55
N CYS A 35 47.00 -29.69 43.09
CA CYS A 35 47.37 -29.01 44.34
C CYS A 35 46.10 -28.55 45.07
N ASP A 36 45.99 -28.95 46.32
CA ASP A 36 44.98 -28.61 47.30
C ASP A 36 44.99 -27.13 47.68
N GLY A 37 43.79 -26.59 47.95
CA GLY A 37 43.64 -25.26 48.55
C GLY A 37 42.20 -25.09 49.07
N HIS A 38 42.01 -25.20 50.37
CA HIS A 38 40.77 -24.93 51.11
C HIS A 38 40.33 -23.47 50.97
N ALA A 39 39.05 -23.23 50.69
CA ALA A 39 38.36 -22.01 51.08
C ALA A 39 36.84 -22.15 51.05
N ALA A 40 36.27 -21.99 52.18
CA ALA A 40 34.98 -21.45 52.61
C ALA A 40 33.77 -21.47 51.69
N ASP A 41 32.74 -22.15 52.11
CA ASP A 41 31.33 -22.09 51.66
C ASP A 41 30.75 -20.68 51.82
N THR A 42 30.36 -20.04 50.71
CA THR A 42 29.36 -19.00 50.70
C THR A 42 28.15 -19.45 49.87
N PRO A 43 26.91 -19.22 50.33
CA PRO A 43 25.73 -19.71 49.60
C PRO A 43 25.57 -18.95 48.31
N ARG A 44 25.70 -19.70 47.22
CA ARG A 44 25.44 -19.20 45.84
C ARG A 44 23.94 -18.95 45.72
N ALA A 45 23.52 -17.70 45.79
CA ALA A 45 22.18 -17.28 45.42
C ALA A 45 21.89 -17.79 43.99
N GLN A 46 20.89 -18.66 43.86
CA GLN A 46 20.32 -19.05 42.59
C GLN A 46 19.72 -17.81 41.95
N ALA A 47 20.46 -17.18 41.07
CA ALA A 47 19.91 -16.25 40.12
C ALA A 47 18.96 -17.04 39.22
N ALA A 48 17.66 -16.96 39.49
CA ALA A 48 16.62 -17.36 38.55
C ALA A 48 16.87 -16.59 37.27
N GLY A 49 17.45 -17.26 36.27
CA GLY A 49 17.65 -16.74 34.96
C GLY A 49 16.28 -16.40 34.38
N GLN A 50 15.93 -15.13 34.41
CA GLN A 50 14.93 -14.58 33.49
C GLN A 50 15.46 -14.91 32.09
N ARG A 51 14.85 -15.92 31.48
CA ARG A 51 15.03 -16.24 30.08
C ARG A 51 14.65 -14.96 29.30
N ALA A 52 15.63 -14.20 28.86
CA ALA A 52 15.38 -13.06 27.98
C ALA A 52 14.46 -13.58 26.88
N GLU A 53 13.26 -13.02 26.78
CA GLU A 53 12.31 -13.33 25.71
C GLU A 53 13.08 -13.22 24.39
N ARG A 54 13.12 -14.30 23.62
CA ARG A 54 13.76 -14.27 22.30
C ARG A 54 13.04 -13.20 21.49
N THR A 55 13.69 -12.07 21.26
CA THR A 55 13.16 -10.93 20.47
C THR A 55 13.25 -11.19 18.97
N GLY A 56 13.58 -12.40 18.53
CA GLY A 56 13.72 -12.78 17.15
C GLY A 56 12.43 -13.31 16.53
N ILE A 57 12.33 -13.18 15.20
CA ILE A 57 11.26 -13.76 14.38
C ILE A 57 11.65 -15.21 14.06
N ASP A 58 10.77 -16.16 14.36
CA ASP A 58 10.93 -17.56 13.96
C ASP A 58 10.44 -17.69 12.49
N TRP A 59 11.41 -17.80 11.56
CA TRP A 59 11.16 -17.84 10.13
C TRP A 59 10.69 -19.22 9.67
N GLY A 60 9.62 -19.24 8.87
CA GLY A 60 9.01 -20.43 8.30
C GLY A 60 8.37 -20.19 6.94
N THR A 61 7.47 -21.07 6.57
CA THR A 61 6.66 -20.92 5.34
C THR A 61 5.68 -19.77 5.49
N CYS A 62 5.50 -19.00 4.42
CA CYS A 62 4.49 -17.94 4.40
C CYS A 62 3.07 -18.53 4.36
N PRO A 63 2.08 -17.84 4.95
CA PRO A 63 0.67 -18.22 4.83
C PRO A 63 0.24 -18.19 3.35
N GLU A 64 -0.90 -18.81 3.04
CA GLU A 64 -1.44 -18.80 1.67
C GLU A 64 -1.92 -17.40 1.32
N PRO A 65 -1.43 -16.77 0.22
CA PRO A 65 -1.90 -15.46 -0.18
C PRO A 65 -3.23 -15.54 -0.96
N ALA A 66 -3.83 -14.40 -1.23
CA ALA A 66 -4.92 -14.29 -2.19
C ALA A 66 -4.49 -14.83 -3.56
N GLU A 67 -5.46 -15.37 -4.32
CA GLU A 67 -5.20 -15.86 -5.67
C GLU A 67 -4.65 -14.76 -6.58
N GLY A 68 -3.70 -15.10 -7.45
CA GLY A 68 -3.05 -14.14 -8.35
C GLY A 68 -1.87 -13.37 -7.73
N THR A 69 -1.62 -13.49 -6.43
CA THR A 69 -0.46 -12.86 -5.78
C THR A 69 0.86 -13.44 -6.31
N ILE A 70 1.82 -12.56 -6.63
CA ILE A 70 3.18 -12.95 -7.04
C ILE A 70 3.87 -13.66 -5.88
N ARG A 71 4.40 -14.86 -6.14
CA ARG A 71 5.09 -15.69 -5.16
C ARG A 71 6.56 -15.85 -5.53
N ASP A 72 7.42 -15.83 -4.52
CA ASP A 72 8.83 -16.22 -4.65
C ASP A 72 9.09 -17.37 -3.66
N PRO A 73 9.60 -18.54 -4.10
CA PRO A 73 9.82 -19.70 -3.22
C PRO A 73 10.88 -19.46 -2.15
N ARG A 74 11.68 -18.41 -2.27
CA ARG A 74 12.68 -18.01 -1.28
C ARG A 74 12.11 -17.15 -0.15
N LEU A 75 10.86 -16.67 -0.31
CA LEU A 75 10.21 -15.84 0.70
C LEU A 75 9.95 -16.67 1.96
N THR A 76 10.38 -16.17 3.09
CA THR A 76 10.11 -16.74 4.41
C THR A 76 9.29 -15.76 5.24
N CYS A 77 8.44 -16.27 6.11
CA CYS A 77 7.57 -15.47 6.96
C CYS A 77 7.67 -15.87 8.43
N GLY A 78 7.26 -14.96 9.31
CA GLY A 78 7.16 -15.23 10.74
C GLY A 78 6.34 -14.16 11.45
N MET A 79 6.00 -14.42 12.70
CA MET A 79 5.15 -13.54 13.50
C MET A 79 5.99 -12.83 14.56
N LEU A 80 5.73 -11.53 14.73
CA LEU A 80 6.36 -10.69 15.74
C LEU A 80 5.30 -10.21 16.73
N LYS A 81 5.46 -10.53 18.02
CA LYS A 81 4.60 -10.02 19.09
C LYS A 81 4.93 -8.58 19.43
N VAL A 82 3.91 -7.71 19.37
CA VAL A 82 4.02 -6.28 19.70
C VAL A 82 2.91 -5.87 20.68
N PRO A 83 3.07 -4.79 21.46
CA PRO A 83 1.98 -4.27 22.28
C PRO A 83 0.80 -3.80 21.42
N LEU A 84 -0.43 -4.10 21.83
CA LEU A 84 -1.61 -3.42 21.27
C LEU A 84 -1.53 -1.93 21.60
N ASN A 85 -1.26 -1.60 22.84
CA ASN A 85 -1.08 -0.23 23.33
C ASN A 85 0.36 -0.01 23.77
N TYR A 86 1.09 0.86 23.12
CA TYR A 86 2.46 1.21 23.48
C TYR A 86 2.56 2.03 24.76
N GLY A 87 1.47 2.64 25.24
CA GLY A 87 1.36 3.24 26.59
C GLY A 87 1.27 2.21 27.71
N ASP A 88 0.87 0.97 27.38
CA ASP A 88 0.90 -0.20 28.30
C ASP A 88 1.63 -1.37 27.64
N PRO A 89 2.96 -1.32 27.59
CA PRO A 89 3.76 -2.31 26.86
C PRO A 89 3.73 -3.72 27.48
N ASN A 90 3.22 -3.89 28.69
CA ASN A 90 3.07 -5.18 29.35
C ASN A 90 1.65 -5.76 29.24
N GLY A 91 0.69 -4.99 28.75
CA GLY A 91 -0.70 -5.38 28.51
C GLY A 91 -0.87 -6.32 27.32
N THR A 92 -2.04 -6.23 26.69
CA THR A 92 -2.41 -7.06 25.54
C THR A 92 -1.39 -6.97 24.41
N LYS A 93 -1.03 -8.13 23.86
CA LYS A 93 -0.16 -8.25 22.67
C LYS A 93 -1.00 -8.62 21.45
N ILE A 94 -0.51 -8.17 20.30
CA ILE A 94 -0.94 -8.60 18.98
C ILE A 94 0.26 -9.14 18.20
N GLU A 95 0.01 -9.81 17.10
CA GLU A 95 1.04 -10.35 16.23
C GLU A 95 1.07 -9.59 14.91
N VAL A 96 2.27 -9.25 14.45
CA VAL A 96 2.55 -8.63 13.16
C VAL A 96 3.24 -9.67 12.28
N ALA A 97 2.66 -9.97 11.13
CA ALA A 97 3.24 -10.84 10.13
C ALA A 97 4.35 -10.11 9.38
N VAL A 98 5.51 -10.74 9.29
CA VAL A 98 6.71 -10.19 8.65
C VAL A 98 7.25 -11.21 7.66
N SER A 99 7.67 -10.77 6.49
CA SER A 99 8.32 -11.61 5.50
C SER A 99 9.74 -11.13 5.19
N ARG A 100 10.58 -12.05 4.71
CA ARG A 100 11.94 -11.77 4.29
C ARG A 100 12.27 -12.51 3.01
N LEU A 101 12.70 -11.77 2.01
CA LEU A 101 13.36 -12.27 0.82
C LEU A 101 14.85 -11.88 0.92
N ALA A 102 15.67 -12.83 1.37
CA ALA A 102 17.08 -12.59 1.59
C ALA A 102 17.83 -12.34 0.28
N THR A 103 18.80 -11.44 0.31
CA THR A 103 19.69 -11.21 -0.85
C THR A 103 20.45 -12.48 -1.23
N ALA A 104 20.58 -12.75 -2.54
CA ALA A 104 21.40 -13.83 -3.04
C ALA A 104 22.92 -13.53 -2.95
N ALA A 105 23.32 -12.32 -2.57
CA ALA A 105 24.71 -11.86 -2.50
C ALA A 105 25.07 -11.37 -1.07
N PRO A 106 25.12 -12.26 -0.06
CA PRO A 106 25.32 -11.87 1.34
C PRO A 106 26.61 -11.07 1.57
N GLY A 107 27.66 -11.29 0.79
CA GLY A 107 28.90 -10.50 0.86
C GLY A 107 28.77 -9.05 0.36
N LYS A 108 27.65 -8.70 -0.29
CA LYS A 108 27.36 -7.33 -0.75
C LYS A 108 26.21 -6.69 0.05
N ARG A 109 25.66 -7.41 1.00
CA ARG A 109 24.50 -6.96 1.79
C ARG A 109 24.82 -5.64 2.48
N HIS A 110 23.98 -4.63 2.24
CA HIS A 110 24.04 -3.32 2.90
C HIS A 110 23.17 -3.31 4.17
N GLY A 111 21.99 -3.92 4.11
CA GLY A 111 21.02 -3.96 5.19
C GLY A 111 19.69 -4.52 4.74
N VAL A 112 18.63 -4.07 5.35
CA VAL A 112 17.25 -4.39 4.97
C VAL A 112 16.57 -3.22 4.26
N LEU A 113 15.65 -3.53 3.34
CA LEU A 113 14.71 -2.58 2.74
C LEU A 113 13.30 -3.01 3.13
N LEU A 114 12.69 -2.29 4.08
CA LEU A 114 11.33 -2.50 4.54
C LEU A 114 10.36 -1.85 3.55
N LEU A 115 9.33 -2.58 3.14
CA LEU A 115 8.41 -2.23 2.07
C LEU A 115 6.99 -2.04 2.61
N ASN A 116 6.27 -1.03 2.13
CA ASN A 116 4.85 -0.83 2.43
C ASN A 116 4.09 -0.32 1.20
N PRO A 117 3.03 -1.04 0.74
CA PRO A 117 2.28 -0.70 -0.46
C PRO A 117 1.29 0.46 -0.28
N GLY A 118 1.02 0.88 0.95
CA GLY A 118 0.07 1.94 1.25
C GLY A 118 -1.35 1.45 1.54
N GLY A 119 -2.31 2.02 0.88
CA GLY A 119 -3.75 1.87 1.09
C GLY A 119 -4.37 3.15 1.66
N PRO A 120 -4.60 3.32 2.96
CA PRO A 120 -4.20 2.44 4.08
C PRO A 120 -4.86 1.06 4.05
N ALA A 121 -4.37 0.17 4.90
CA ALA A 121 -4.91 -1.18 5.06
C ALA A 121 -4.63 -2.17 3.92
N LEU A 122 -3.55 -1.97 3.14
CA LEU A 122 -3.05 -3.01 2.25
C LEU A 122 -1.95 -3.83 2.95
N GLY A 123 -2.03 -5.16 2.79
CA GLY A 123 -1.01 -6.08 3.26
C GLY A 123 0.29 -5.96 2.46
N GLY A 124 1.42 -5.98 3.17
CA GLY A 124 2.75 -5.88 2.57
C GLY A 124 3.56 -7.18 2.60
N LEU A 125 2.98 -8.26 3.12
CA LEU A 125 3.72 -9.51 3.34
C LEU A 125 4.33 -10.09 2.05
N TYR A 126 3.65 -9.93 0.91
CA TYR A 126 4.10 -10.42 -0.40
C TYR A 126 4.79 -9.35 -1.27
N MET A 127 4.84 -8.11 -0.82
CA MET A 127 5.52 -7.03 -1.56
C MET A 127 7.00 -7.32 -1.90
N PRO A 128 7.79 -8.03 -1.05
CA PRO A 128 9.14 -8.42 -1.44
C PRO A 128 9.22 -9.25 -2.72
N ALA A 129 8.28 -10.16 -2.95
CA ALA A 129 8.24 -10.97 -4.17
C ALA A 129 7.90 -10.11 -5.40
N THR A 130 6.93 -9.20 -5.28
CA THR A 130 6.55 -8.25 -6.34
C THR A 130 7.72 -7.31 -6.69
N MET A 131 8.32 -6.69 -5.69
CA MET A 131 9.45 -5.77 -5.89
C MET A 131 10.70 -6.47 -6.43
N ALA A 132 10.93 -7.74 -6.07
CA ALA A 132 12.05 -8.50 -6.61
C ALA A 132 11.92 -8.79 -8.13
N ALA A 133 10.71 -8.75 -8.68
CA ALA A 133 10.48 -8.93 -10.11
C ALA A 133 10.85 -7.68 -10.94
N THR A 134 10.85 -6.49 -10.34
CA THR A 134 11.08 -5.20 -11.01
C THR A 134 12.41 -4.54 -10.61
N LEU A 135 12.87 -4.75 -9.37
CA LEU A 135 14.11 -4.17 -8.89
C LEU A 135 15.35 -4.76 -9.59
N PRO A 136 16.30 -3.92 -10.03
CA PRO A 136 17.48 -4.39 -10.71
C PRO A 136 18.46 -5.07 -9.74
N LYS A 137 19.25 -6.01 -10.30
CA LYS A 137 20.25 -6.80 -9.55
C LYS A 137 21.13 -5.99 -8.58
N PRO A 138 21.64 -4.78 -8.92
CA PRO A 138 22.44 -3.98 -7.98
C PRO A 138 21.72 -3.60 -6.68
N VAL A 139 20.40 -3.47 -6.69
CA VAL A 139 19.58 -3.24 -5.48
C VAL A 139 19.36 -4.57 -4.76
N LEU A 140 18.94 -5.63 -5.47
CA LEU A 140 18.71 -6.97 -4.90
C LEU A 140 19.95 -7.58 -4.26
N ASP A 141 21.16 -7.29 -4.77
CA ASP A 141 22.42 -7.73 -4.17
C ASP A 141 22.72 -7.05 -2.83
N ARG A 142 22.08 -5.89 -2.54
CA ARG A 142 22.39 -5.07 -1.36
C ARG A 142 21.39 -5.23 -0.21
N TYR A 143 20.17 -5.63 -0.49
CA TYR A 143 19.14 -5.64 0.53
C TYR A 143 18.49 -7.01 0.70
N ASP A 144 18.25 -7.38 1.94
CA ASP A 144 17.14 -8.27 2.22
C ASP A 144 15.86 -7.42 2.11
N LEU A 145 14.93 -7.84 1.27
CA LEU A 145 13.61 -7.20 1.16
C LEU A 145 12.72 -7.72 2.29
N ILE A 146 12.15 -6.80 3.04
CA ILE A 146 11.27 -7.10 4.18
C ILE A 146 9.88 -6.59 3.86
N GLY A 147 8.90 -7.49 3.89
CA GLY A 147 7.49 -7.13 3.88
C GLY A 147 6.87 -7.26 5.25
N PHE A 148 5.77 -6.62 5.48
CA PHE A 148 4.95 -6.85 6.68
C PHE A 148 3.50 -6.44 6.40
N ASP A 149 2.57 -7.13 7.02
CA ASP A 149 1.20 -6.65 7.11
C ASP A 149 1.12 -5.68 8.30
N PRO A 150 0.65 -4.45 8.12
CA PRO A 150 0.44 -3.53 9.23
C PRO A 150 -0.46 -4.15 10.30
N ARG A 151 -0.35 -3.69 11.55
CA ARG A 151 -1.22 -4.16 12.64
C ARG A 151 -2.69 -4.17 12.21
N GLY A 152 -3.39 -5.26 12.46
CA GLY A 152 -4.80 -5.45 12.14
C GLY A 152 -5.10 -5.85 10.70
N VAL A 153 -4.14 -5.74 9.78
CA VAL A 153 -4.29 -6.01 8.35
C VAL A 153 -3.89 -7.45 8.04
N ASP A 154 -4.64 -8.08 7.16
CA ASP A 154 -4.40 -9.44 6.65
C ASP A 154 -3.95 -10.41 7.75
N HIS A 155 -2.71 -10.92 7.72
CA HIS A 155 -2.21 -11.92 8.69
C HIS A 155 -1.73 -11.32 10.01
N SER A 156 -1.79 -10.00 10.20
CA SER A 156 -1.34 -9.29 11.40
C SER A 156 -2.45 -9.10 12.42
N THR A 157 -2.89 -10.18 13.10
CA THR A 157 -4.02 -10.16 14.02
C THR A 157 -5.23 -9.45 13.42
N PRO A 158 -5.79 -10.00 12.31
CA PRO A 158 -6.79 -9.32 11.50
C PRO A 158 -7.99 -8.85 12.32
N GLN A 159 -8.45 -7.63 12.02
CA GLN A 159 -9.61 -7.04 12.66
C GLN A 159 -10.83 -7.12 11.74
N SER A 160 -12.01 -7.20 12.34
CA SER A 160 -13.30 -7.15 11.67
C SER A 160 -14.31 -6.40 12.54
N CYS A 161 -15.09 -5.57 11.90
CA CYS A 161 -16.30 -4.96 12.49
C CYS A 161 -17.56 -5.77 12.17
N GLY A 162 -17.50 -6.69 11.19
CA GLY A 162 -18.68 -7.36 10.64
C GLY A 162 -19.46 -6.42 9.71
N LEU A 163 -18.76 -5.59 8.92
CA LEU A 163 -19.37 -4.67 7.98
C LEU A 163 -20.11 -5.44 6.87
N LYS A 164 -21.37 -5.08 6.59
CA LYS A 164 -22.22 -5.80 5.64
C LYS A 164 -21.83 -5.57 4.18
N ASP A 165 -21.28 -4.39 3.88
CA ASP A 165 -20.82 -4.02 2.56
C ASP A 165 -19.37 -3.53 2.68
N SER A 166 -18.45 -4.41 2.41
CA SER A 166 -17.00 -4.17 2.44
C SER A 166 -16.41 -4.04 1.03
N SER A 167 -17.27 -3.93 0.01
CA SER A 167 -16.83 -3.69 -1.36
C SER A 167 -16.10 -2.35 -1.51
N VAL A 168 -15.20 -2.23 -2.47
CA VAL A 168 -14.49 -0.97 -2.75
C VAL A 168 -15.46 0.16 -3.07
N SER A 169 -16.54 -0.12 -3.83
CA SER A 169 -17.60 0.85 -4.07
C SER A 169 -18.38 1.22 -2.81
N GLY A 170 -18.47 0.30 -1.85
CA GLY A 170 -19.07 0.56 -0.54
C GLY A 170 -18.20 1.38 0.40
N LEU A 171 -16.88 1.40 0.22
CA LEU A 171 -15.97 2.24 1.01
C LEU A 171 -16.09 3.72 0.65
N PHE A 172 -16.36 4.03 -0.63
CA PHE A 172 -16.42 5.42 -1.09
C PHE A 172 -17.85 5.97 -1.01
N PRO A 173 -18.08 7.06 -0.26
CA PRO A 173 -19.41 7.57 0.01
C PRO A 173 -19.96 8.42 -1.15
N TYR A 174 -20.21 7.83 -2.31
CA TYR A 174 -20.86 8.56 -3.41
C TYR A 174 -22.25 9.03 -3.00
N PRO A 175 -22.61 10.31 -3.25
CA PRO A 175 -23.95 10.82 -2.98
C PRO A 175 -24.99 10.18 -3.91
N ALA A 176 -26.27 10.31 -3.60
CA ALA A 176 -27.33 9.90 -4.48
C ALA A 176 -27.34 10.73 -5.79
N ALA A 177 -28.04 10.26 -6.84
CA ALA A 177 -28.12 10.93 -8.13
C ALA A 177 -28.59 12.40 -8.05
N ASP A 178 -29.46 12.72 -7.09
CA ASP A 178 -29.93 14.08 -6.80
C ASP A 178 -28.95 14.91 -5.93
N GLY A 179 -27.81 14.33 -5.54
CA GLY A 179 -26.82 14.96 -4.66
C GLY A 179 -27.09 14.78 -3.16
N SER A 180 -28.17 14.13 -2.77
CA SER A 180 -28.49 13.89 -1.36
C SER A 180 -27.47 12.95 -0.71
N ILE A 181 -27.04 13.29 0.51
CA ILE A 181 -26.15 12.47 1.35
C ILE A 181 -26.88 11.76 2.49
N THR A 182 -28.21 11.80 2.53
CA THR A 182 -28.99 11.22 3.64
C THR A 182 -28.65 9.74 3.88
N ARG A 183 -28.51 8.93 2.81
CA ARG A 183 -28.12 7.53 2.90
C ARG A 183 -26.67 7.37 3.39
N ASN A 184 -25.77 8.26 2.96
CA ASN A 184 -24.37 8.23 3.39
C ASN A 184 -24.23 8.55 4.89
N VAL A 185 -24.99 9.54 5.41
CA VAL A 185 -25.05 9.84 6.85
C VAL A 185 -25.55 8.63 7.65
N ALA A 186 -26.63 8.00 7.20
CA ALA A 186 -27.17 6.81 7.86
C ALA A 186 -26.16 5.64 7.84
N ARG A 187 -25.51 5.40 6.69
CA ARG A 187 -24.48 4.40 6.50
C ARG A 187 -23.26 4.66 7.40
N ALA A 188 -22.69 5.86 7.34
CA ALA A 188 -21.51 6.25 8.11
C ALA A 188 -21.74 6.07 9.63
N ARG A 189 -22.93 6.46 10.11
CA ARG A 189 -23.33 6.25 11.51
C ARG A 189 -23.47 4.76 11.86
N ALA A 190 -24.04 3.95 10.97
CA ALA A 190 -24.21 2.52 11.19
C ALA A 190 -22.85 1.79 11.23
N ASP A 191 -21.95 2.10 10.30
CA ASP A 191 -20.61 1.49 10.23
C ASP A 191 -19.76 1.84 11.46
N ALA A 192 -19.74 3.12 11.88
CA ALA A 192 -19.07 3.56 13.10
C ALA A 192 -19.60 2.85 14.35
N ARG A 193 -20.94 2.73 14.45
CA ARG A 193 -21.59 2.04 15.57
C ARG A 193 -21.26 0.53 15.55
N THR A 194 -21.34 -0.12 14.40
CA THR A 194 -21.03 -1.55 14.25
C THR A 194 -19.59 -1.84 14.69
N CYS A 195 -18.64 -1.00 14.30
CA CYS A 195 -17.25 -1.11 14.74
C CYS A 195 -17.09 -0.88 16.24
N ALA A 196 -17.77 0.11 16.82
CA ALA A 196 -17.73 0.37 18.25
C ALA A 196 -18.31 -0.80 19.07
N ASP A 197 -19.43 -1.38 18.61
CA ASP A 197 -20.11 -2.48 19.29
C ASP A 197 -19.31 -3.80 19.18
N THR A 198 -18.64 -4.06 18.04
CA THR A 198 -17.93 -5.32 17.77
C THR A 198 -16.50 -5.32 18.32
N ALA A 199 -15.74 -4.28 18.06
CA ALA A 199 -14.31 -4.24 18.40
C ALA A 199 -14.00 -3.33 19.60
N GLY A 200 -14.95 -2.48 20.02
CA GLY A 200 -14.81 -1.59 21.17
C GLY A 200 -13.63 -0.63 21.03
N ASP A 201 -13.03 -0.27 22.16
CA ASP A 201 -11.93 0.71 22.18
C ASP A 201 -10.61 0.20 21.59
N ARG A 202 -10.50 -1.10 21.31
CA ARG A 202 -9.24 -1.67 20.80
C ARG A 202 -8.86 -1.12 19.42
N LEU A 203 -9.83 -0.79 18.54
CA LEU A 203 -9.55 -0.24 17.21
C LEU A 203 -8.80 1.09 17.25
N ARG A 204 -8.93 1.87 18.30
CA ARG A 204 -8.22 3.14 18.47
C ARG A 204 -6.70 3.01 18.52
N TYR A 205 -6.18 1.81 18.79
CA TYR A 205 -4.74 1.50 18.80
C TYR A 205 -4.20 1.02 17.46
N PHE A 206 -5.06 0.86 16.47
CA PHE A 206 -4.68 0.54 15.09
C PHE A 206 -4.57 1.84 14.29
N ASN A 207 -3.51 2.60 14.56
CA ASN A 207 -3.20 3.90 13.98
C ASN A 207 -1.79 3.93 13.41
N THR A 208 -1.47 4.96 12.63
CA THR A 208 -0.17 5.11 11.96
C THR A 208 0.99 5.22 12.93
N ALA A 209 0.84 5.95 14.05
CA ALA A 209 1.90 6.10 15.03
C ALA A 209 2.29 4.75 15.67
N ASN A 210 1.30 3.91 15.99
CA ASN A 210 1.57 2.56 16.53
C ASN A 210 2.13 1.62 15.46
N THR A 211 1.70 1.73 14.20
CA THR A 211 2.29 0.99 13.08
C THR A 211 3.77 1.37 12.89
N ALA A 212 4.11 2.65 13.00
CA ALA A 212 5.50 3.10 12.97
C ALA A 212 6.33 2.54 14.15
N ARG A 213 5.74 2.44 15.33
CA ARG A 213 6.39 1.78 16.49
C ARG A 213 6.60 0.28 16.24
N ASP A 214 5.66 -0.39 15.55
CA ASP A 214 5.84 -1.80 15.12
C ASP A 214 7.00 -1.95 14.15
N MET A 215 7.15 -1.02 13.18
CA MET A 215 8.31 -1.03 12.28
C MET A 215 9.63 -0.97 13.04
N ASP A 216 9.71 -0.21 14.15
CA ASP A 216 10.89 -0.22 15.00
C ASP A 216 11.08 -1.54 15.75
N ARG A 217 10.01 -2.22 16.15
CA ARG A 217 10.09 -3.57 16.72
C ARG A 217 10.56 -4.59 15.69
N VAL A 218 10.11 -4.48 14.43
CA VAL A 218 10.62 -5.29 13.30
C VAL A 218 12.12 -5.03 13.11
N ARG A 219 12.56 -3.78 13.07
CA ARG A 219 13.99 -3.44 13.00
C ARG A 219 14.80 -4.11 14.12
N GLN A 220 14.33 -4.02 15.36
CA GLN A 220 14.99 -4.64 16.53
C GLN A 220 15.04 -6.16 16.42
N ALA A 221 13.94 -6.80 16.00
CA ALA A 221 13.86 -8.25 15.83
C ALA A 221 14.77 -8.77 14.72
N LEU A 222 15.01 -7.96 13.69
CA LEU A 222 15.97 -8.22 12.61
C LEU A 222 17.44 -7.98 13.04
N GLY A 223 17.69 -7.40 14.21
CA GLY A 223 19.03 -7.05 14.69
C GLY A 223 19.66 -5.86 13.97
N GLU A 224 18.84 -5.05 13.28
CA GLU A 224 19.33 -3.92 12.47
C GLU A 224 19.45 -2.64 13.31
N ARG A 225 20.55 -1.92 13.13
CA ARG A 225 20.71 -0.61 13.75
C ARG A 225 19.85 0.45 13.08
N LYS A 226 19.72 0.37 11.74
CA LYS A 226 18.91 1.24 10.88
C LYS A 226 18.20 0.40 9.84
N ILE A 227 17.06 0.87 9.35
CA ILE A 227 16.37 0.29 8.20
C ILE A 227 16.35 1.27 7.03
N SER A 228 16.49 0.76 5.81
CA SER A 228 16.01 1.45 4.63
C SER A 228 14.52 1.17 4.47
N TYR A 229 13.81 2.09 3.86
CA TYR A 229 12.36 2.01 3.71
C TYR A 229 11.92 2.44 2.32
N TRP A 230 10.89 1.77 1.79
CA TRP A 230 10.18 2.19 0.59
C TRP A 230 8.69 2.17 0.87
N GLY A 231 8.07 3.34 0.84
CA GLY A 231 6.63 3.50 1.02
C GLY A 231 5.96 4.10 -0.20
N GLN A 232 4.82 3.54 -0.54
CA GLN A 232 3.96 3.97 -1.63
C GLN A 232 2.65 4.54 -1.06
N SER A 233 2.10 5.61 -1.63
CA SER A 233 0.80 6.13 -1.22
C SER A 233 0.75 6.47 0.28
N TYR A 234 -0.25 5.95 1.02
CA TYR A 234 -0.28 6.01 2.48
C TYR A 234 1.05 5.61 3.14
N GLY A 235 1.79 4.66 2.55
CA GLY A 235 3.10 4.24 3.05
C GLY A 235 4.11 5.38 3.10
N THR A 236 3.90 6.47 2.37
CA THR A 236 4.74 7.67 2.43
C THR A 236 4.51 8.45 3.72
N TYR A 237 3.26 8.57 4.16
CA TYR A 237 2.91 9.13 5.46
C TYR A 237 3.44 8.25 6.60
N LEU A 238 3.24 6.94 6.54
CA LEU A 238 3.79 5.98 7.52
C LEU A 238 5.32 6.09 7.61
N GLY A 239 6.02 6.18 6.49
CA GLY A 239 7.47 6.35 6.44
C GLY A 239 7.93 7.68 7.04
N ALA A 240 7.21 8.77 6.77
CA ALA A 240 7.47 10.09 7.34
C ALA A 240 7.25 10.13 8.86
N VAL A 241 6.17 9.49 9.34
CA VAL A 241 5.89 9.31 10.78
C VAL A 241 6.98 8.46 11.45
N TYR A 242 7.37 7.33 10.85
CA TYR A 242 8.46 6.50 11.37
C TYR A 242 9.76 7.30 11.49
N ARG A 243 10.12 8.05 10.46
CA ARG A 243 11.32 8.89 10.44
C ARG A 243 11.28 9.98 11.52
N SER A 244 10.12 10.59 11.75
CA SER A 244 9.95 11.64 12.76
C SER A 244 10.00 11.10 14.19
N LEU A 245 9.44 9.90 14.43
CA LEU A 245 9.54 9.23 15.73
C LEU A 245 10.95 8.67 16.00
N PHE A 246 11.69 8.27 14.95
CA PHE A 246 12.96 7.56 15.06
C PHE A 246 14.00 8.06 14.06
N PRO A 247 14.41 9.36 14.11
CA PRO A 247 15.25 9.98 13.08
C PRO A 247 16.59 9.26 12.89
N ASP A 248 17.20 8.75 13.96
CA ASP A 248 18.48 8.05 13.93
C ASP A 248 18.41 6.59 13.48
N ARG A 249 17.20 6.04 13.21
CA ARG A 249 16.97 4.63 12.88
C ARG A 249 16.67 4.38 11.41
N THR A 250 16.69 5.43 10.58
CA THR A 250 16.52 5.35 9.13
C THR A 250 17.85 5.42 8.38
N ASP A 251 17.97 4.66 7.28
CA ASP A 251 19.13 4.74 6.39
C ASP A 251 18.71 5.38 5.05
N ARG A 252 18.12 4.67 4.09
CA ARG A 252 17.68 5.19 2.79
C ARG A 252 16.17 5.07 2.69
N VAL A 253 15.49 6.19 2.57
CA VAL A 253 14.03 6.26 2.54
C VAL A 253 13.59 6.71 1.16
N VAL A 254 12.78 5.90 0.48
CA VAL A 254 12.13 6.21 -0.81
C VAL A 254 10.63 6.34 -0.55
N LEU A 255 10.04 7.46 -0.96
CA LEU A 255 8.62 7.76 -0.81
C LEU A 255 8.06 8.15 -2.18
N GLU A 256 7.05 7.42 -2.67
CA GLU A 256 6.45 7.68 -3.98
C GLU A 256 4.92 7.74 -3.94
N GLY A 257 4.31 8.65 -4.73
CA GLY A 257 2.88 8.90 -4.66
C GLY A 257 2.50 9.42 -3.27
N ASN A 258 2.85 10.66 -2.97
CA ASN A 258 3.02 11.11 -1.59
C ASN A 258 1.79 11.80 -1.00
N VAL A 259 1.48 11.47 0.25
CA VAL A 259 0.50 12.17 1.09
C VAL A 259 1.16 13.41 1.71
N ASP A 260 0.44 14.53 1.74
CA ASP A 260 0.86 15.71 2.50
C ASP A 260 0.62 15.48 4.00
N PRO A 261 1.69 15.44 4.82
CA PRO A 261 1.53 15.15 6.24
C PRO A 261 0.91 16.29 7.06
N THR A 262 0.64 17.43 6.45
CA THR A 262 0.03 18.58 7.14
C THR A 262 -1.51 18.56 7.09
N ASN A 263 -2.10 17.71 6.24
CA ASN A 263 -3.55 17.66 5.99
C ASN A 263 -4.11 16.23 6.14
N VAL A 264 -3.83 15.58 7.25
CA VAL A 264 -4.24 14.21 7.54
C VAL A 264 -5.61 14.22 8.23
N TRP A 265 -6.66 13.61 7.76
CA TRP A 265 -6.99 12.93 6.49
C TRP A 265 -8.16 13.62 5.79
N ALA A 266 -9.04 14.29 6.59
CA ALA A 266 -10.29 14.84 6.07
C ALA A 266 -10.04 15.84 4.93
N ASP A 267 -9.08 16.75 5.11
CA ASP A 267 -8.76 17.76 4.10
C ASP A 267 -7.96 17.17 2.92
N GLU A 268 -7.09 16.18 3.18
CA GLU A 268 -6.35 15.49 2.11
C GLU A 268 -7.31 14.82 1.11
N VAL A 269 -8.31 14.12 1.61
CA VAL A 269 -9.32 13.45 0.77
C VAL A 269 -10.25 14.47 0.11
N ALA A 270 -10.81 15.40 0.90
CA ALA A 270 -11.83 16.33 0.42
C ALA A 270 -11.30 17.33 -0.62
N ASP A 271 -10.08 17.85 -0.43
CA ASP A 271 -9.58 18.96 -1.25
C ASP A 271 -8.79 18.50 -2.49
N ARG A 272 -8.32 17.25 -2.52
CA ARG A 272 -7.31 16.84 -3.49
C ARG A 272 -7.72 15.75 -4.47
N TRP A 273 -8.56 14.80 -4.07
CA TRP A 273 -8.91 13.69 -4.97
C TRP A 273 -9.71 14.14 -6.19
N GLY A 274 -10.63 15.10 -6.04
CA GLY A 274 -11.38 15.66 -7.17
C GLY A 274 -10.47 16.30 -8.20
N LYS A 275 -9.49 17.10 -7.73
CA LYS A 275 -8.47 17.74 -8.57
C LYS A 275 -7.58 16.71 -9.27
N GLY A 276 -7.06 15.72 -8.52
CA GLY A 276 -6.21 14.66 -9.07
C GLY A 276 -6.90 13.88 -10.19
N MET A 277 -8.18 13.57 -10.02
CA MET A 277 -9.00 12.94 -11.06
C MET A 277 -9.15 13.85 -12.28
N ALA A 278 -9.39 15.15 -12.09
CA ALA A 278 -9.53 16.10 -13.21
C ALA A 278 -8.22 16.28 -14.00
N GLU A 279 -7.06 16.21 -13.34
CA GLU A 279 -5.75 16.31 -13.99
C GLU A 279 -5.34 15.02 -14.73
N ARG A 280 -5.76 13.84 -14.23
CA ARG A 280 -5.36 12.56 -14.81
C ARG A 280 -6.32 12.01 -15.86
N PHE A 281 -7.62 12.22 -15.70
CA PHE A 281 -8.65 11.68 -16.59
C PHE A 281 -8.42 12.03 -18.09
N PRO A 282 -7.93 13.22 -18.47
CA PRO A 282 -7.63 13.57 -19.85
C PRO A 282 -6.63 12.61 -20.53
N ASP A 283 -5.70 12.01 -19.79
CA ASP A 283 -4.74 11.04 -20.35
C ASP A 283 -5.48 9.78 -20.86
N ALA A 284 -6.44 9.25 -20.09
CA ALA A 284 -7.26 8.12 -20.52
C ALA A 284 -8.26 8.49 -21.63
N ALA A 285 -8.84 9.69 -21.54
CA ALA A 285 -9.75 10.18 -22.56
C ALA A 285 -9.03 10.38 -23.91
N ALA A 286 -7.75 10.79 -23.91
CA ALA A 286 -6.94 10.87 -25.14
C ALA A 286 -6.68 9.48 -25.75
N VAL A 287 -6.41 8.46 -24.90
CA VAL A 287 -6.25 7.07 -25.36
C VAL A 287 -7.55 6.54 -25.96
N ALA A 288 -8.70 6.86 -25.36
CA ALA A 288 -10.01 6.48 -25.89
C ALA A 288 -10.32 7.17 -27.22
N ALA A 289 -10.06 8.47 -27.31
CA ALA A 289 -10.29 9.28 -28.52
C ALA A 289 -9.43 8.80 -29.71
N ALA A 290 -8.17 8.43 -29.45
CA ALA A 290 -7.29 7.86 -30.48
C ALA A 290 -7.80 6.53 -31.05
N GLN A 291 -8.73 5.85 -30.35
CA GLN A 291 -9.35 4.59 -30.75
C GLN A 291 -10.85 4.73 -31.08
N ASP A 292 -11.35 5.94 -31.33
CA ASP A 292 -12.78 6.21 -31.55
C ASP A 292 -13.39 5.36 -32.66
N SER A 293 -12.67 5.12 -33.76
CA SER A 293 -13.15 4.26 -34.85
C SER A 293 -13.56 2.84 -34.40
N THR A 294 -13.04 2.38 -33.27
CA THR A 294 -13.32 1.05 -32.69
C THR A 294 -14.21 1.15 -31.45
N LEU A 295 -14.00 2.19 -30.62
CA LEU A 295 -14.66 2.32 -29.32
C LEU A 295 -15.97 3.13 -29.41
N GLY A 296 -16.08 4.08 -30.35
CA GLY A 296 -17.26 4.93 -30.49
C GLY A 296 -17.50 5.88 -29.30
N LEU A 297 -16.43 6.22 -28.55
CA LEU A 297 -16.52 7.05 -27.34
C LEU A 297 -16.35 8.55 -27.61
N GLY A 298 -16.00 8.93 -28.84
CA GLY A 298 -15.73 10.30 -29.27
C GLY A 298 -14.30 10.50 -29.76
N ASP A 299 -14.11 11.42 -30.70
CA ASP A 299 -12.84 11.67 -31.39
C ASP A 299 -11.92 12.69 -30.68
N SER A 300 -12.37 13.20 -29.53
CA SER A 300 -11.66 14.20 -28.74
C SER A 300 -11.80 13.94 -27.23
N VAL A 301 -10.81 14.39 -26.45
CA VAL A 301 -10.84 14.36 -24.99
C VAL A 301 -12.14 14.97 -24.44
N LYS A 302 -12.59 16.09 -25.03
CA LYS A 302 -13.82 16.76 -24.62
C LYS A 302 -15.05 15.87 -24.83
N GLU A 303 -15.18 15.26 -25.97
CA GLU A 303 -16.33 14.41 -26.31
C GLU A 303 -16.35 13.13 -25.45
N VAL A 304 -15.21 12.46 -25.30
CA VAL A 304 -15.08 11.31 -24.41
C VAL A 304 -15.48 11.68 -22.98
N THR A 305 -15.00 12.83 -22.47
CA THR A 305 -15.36 13.29 -21.12
C THR A 305 -16.85 13.52 -20.97
N GLN A 306 -17.48 14.16 -21.96
CA GLN A 306 -18.93 14.42 -21.94
C GLN A 306 -19.75 13.12 -21.96
N ARG A 307 -19.38 12.17 -22.82
CA ARG A 307 -20.04 10.84 -22.89
C ARG A 307 -19.85 10.05 -21.60
N TYR A 308 -18.66 10.07 -21.02
CA TYR A 308 -18.40 9.44 -19.73
C TYR A 308 -19.26 10.02 -18.60
N LEU A 309 -19.35 11.34 -18.49
CA LEU A 309 -20.18 12.00 -17.47
C LEU A 309 -21.67 11.69 -17.67
N ALA A 310 -22.14 11.72 -18.92
CA ALA A 310 -23.54 11.36 -19.22
C ALA A 310 -23.85 9.90 -18.89
N LEU A 311 -22.91 8.96 -19.18
CA LEU A 311 -23.03 7.56 -18.80
C LEU A 311 -23.09 7.40 -17.28
N ALA A 312 -22.18 8.07 -16.57
CA ALA A 312 -22.11 8.00 -15.10
C ALA A 312 -23.42 8.51 -14.45
N GLU A 313 -23.96 9.64 -14.93
CA GLU A 313 -25.25 10.18 -14.46
C GLU A 313 -26.44 9.26 -14.79
N ARG A 314 -26.42 8.61 -15.94
CA ARG A 314 -27.47 7.62 -16.29
C ARG A 314 -27.43 6.44 -15.35
N LEU A 315 -26.25 5.87 -15.12
CA LEU A 315 -26.04 4.73 -14.21
C LEU A 315 -26.33 5.08 -12.75
N ASP A 316 -26.17 6.33 -12.32
CA ASP A 316 -26.60 6.81 -11.00
C ASP A 316 -28.12 6.71 -10.81
N ARG A 317 -28.89 6.91 -11.89
CA ARG A 317 -30.36 6.85 -11.88
C ARG A 317 -30.90 5.45 -12.15
N GLU A 318 -30.24 4.72 -13.04
CA GLU A 318 -30.70 3.42 -13.57
C GLU A 318 -29.54 2.43 -13.59
N PRO A 319 -29.18 1.83 -12.42
CA PRO A 319 -28.16 0.79 -12.37
C PRO A 319 -28.54 -0.42 -13.23
N VAL A 320 -27.60 -0.98 -14.00
CA VAL A 320 -27.82 -2.08 -14.92
C VAL A 320 -27.19 -3.38 -14.39
N PRO A 321 -27.95 -4.48 -14.23
CA PRO A 321 -27.38 -5.76 -13.84
C PRO A 321 -26.31 -6.25 -14.83
N VAL A 322 -25.18 -6.74 -14.29
CA VAL A 322 -24.13 -7.37 -15.12
C VAL A 322 -24.41 -8.87 -15.20
N SER A 323 -24.60 -9.40 -16.40
CA SER A 323 -24.90 -10.81 -16.61
C SER A 323 -23.83 -11.70 -15.97
N GLY A 324 -24.23 -12.80 -15.35
CA GLY A 324 -23.29 -13.72 -14.68
C GLY A 324 -22.68 -13.24 -13.37
N MET A 325 -22.95 -11.98 -12.94
CA MET A 325 -22.44 -11.41 -11.69
C MET A 325 -23.60 -11.06 -10.73
N SER A 326 -23.35 -11.12 -9.43
CA SER A 326 -24.32 -10.72 -8.39
C SER A 326 -24.31 -9.21 -8.09
N LEU A 327 -23.92 -8.40 -9.05
CA LEU A 327 -23.83 -6.94 -8.92
C LEU A 327 -24.49 -6.23 -10.10
N SER A 328 -24.83 -4.97 -9.90
CA SER A 328 -25.24 -4.04 -10.95
C SER A 328 -24.14 -2.98 -11.14
N LEU A 329 -23.93 -2.60 -12.39
CA LEU A 329 -23.09 -1.44 -12.72
C LEU A 329 -23.91 -0.18 -12.46
N ASP A 330 -23.48 0.62 -11.49
CA ASP A 330 -23.98 1.95 -11.20
C ASP A 330 -22.90 3.02 -11.42
N GLY A 331 -23.25 4.29 -11.29
CA GLY A 331 -22.29 5.38 -11.48
C GLY A 331 -21.18 5.40 -10.43
N ALA A 332 -21.44 4.93 -9.20
CA ALA A 332 -20.44 4.81 -8.15
C ALA A 332 -19.37 3.78 -8.52
N LEU A 333 -19.79 2.60 -8.98
CA LEU A 333 -18.88 1.53 -9.41
C LEU A 333 -18.10 1.94 -10.67
N LEU A 334 -18.75 2.56 -11.66
CA LEU A 334 -18.07 3.11 -12.85
C LEU A 334 -16.94 4.08 -12.44
N ARG A 335 -17.21 5.03 -11.55
CA ARG A 335 -16.21 6.01 -11.07
C ARG A 335 -15.12 5.36 -10.24
N THR A 336 -15.45 4.39 -9.39
CA THR A 336 -14.47 3.66 -8.56
C THR A 336 -13.49 2.87 -9.41
N VAL A 337 -13.98 2.14 -10.41
CA VAL A 337 -13.14 1.41 -11.37
C VAL A 337 -12.26 2.37 -12.17
N THR A 338 -12.84 3.48 -12.64
CA THR A 338 -12.09 4.52 -13.35
C THR A 338 -10.96 5.07 -12.48
N TYR A 339 -11.23 5.42 -11.22
CA TYR A 339 -10.22 5.89 -10.25
C TYR A 339 -9.08 4.89 -10.08
N GLY A 340 -9.39 3.61 -9.89
CA GLY A 340 -8.37 2.57 -9.72
C GLY A 340 -7.52 2.36 -10.98
N MET A 341 -8.14 2.33 -12.16
CA MET A 341 -7.41 2.10 -13.41
C MET A 341 -6.60 3.33 -13.88
N LEU A 342 -6.90 4.53 -13.41
CA LEU A 342 -6.10 5.72 -13.68
C LEU A 342 -4.77 5.75 -12.93
N GLN A 343 -4.54 4.85 -11.97
CA GLN A 343 -3.30 4.81 -11.19
C GLN A 343 -2.09 4.33 -11.99
N HIS A 344 -2.29 3.63 -13.12
CA HIS A 344 -1.22 3.10 -13.97
C HIS A 344 -1.37 3.54 -15.43
N ASN A 345 -0.27 3.63 -16.16
CA ASN A 345 -0.30 3.94 -17.58
C ASN A 345 -0.76 2.77 -18.44
N ASN A 346 -0.36 1.55 -18.09
CA ASN A 346 -0.69 0.33 -18.82
C ASN A 346 -2.17 -0.08 -18.72
N THR A 347 -2.94 0.55 -17.84
CA THR A 347 -4.38 0.31 -17.67
C THR A 347 -5.26 1.28 -18.44
N LEU A 348 -4.72 2.32 -19.09
CA LEU A 348 -5.53 3.33 -19.79
C LEU A 348 -6.29 2.76 -21.01
N ALA A 349 -5.66 1.92 -21.81
CA ALA A 349 -6.34 1.28 -22.94
C ALA A 349 -7.38 0.22 -22.50
N PRO A 350 -7.10 -0.65 -21.49
CA PRO A 350 -8.13 -1.44 -20.82
C PRO A 350 -9.31 -0.61 -20.27
N LEU A 351 -9.03 0.54 -19.65
CA LEU A 351 -10.06 1.45 -19.12
C LEU A 351 -10.99 1.99 -20.23
N ALA A 352 -10.43 2.39 -21.37
CA ALA A 352 -11.23 2.83 -22.50
C ALA A 352 -12.17 1.72 -23.02
N ARG A 353 -11.71 0.46 -23.06
CA ARG A 353 -12.56 -0.68 -23.40
C ARG A 353 -13.64 -0.94 -22.34
N PHE A 354 -13.33 -0.78 -21.06
CA PHE A 354 -14.31 -0.87 -19.99
C PHE A 354 -15.39 0.21 -20.13
N TRP A 355 -15.05 1.47 -20.46
CA TRP A 355 -16.04 2.53 -20.69
C TRP A 355 -16.97 2.20 -21.86
N LYS A 356 -16.41 1.65 -22.95
CA LYS A 356 -17.23 1.17 -24.08
C LYS A 356 -18.21 0.08 -23.65
N ALA A 357 -17.69 -0.97 -23.00
CA ALA A 357 -18.51 -2.09 -22.56
C ALA A 357 -19.61 -1.65 -21.56
N ALA A 358 -19.30 -0.69 -20.69
CA ALA A 358 -20.27 -0.08 -19.77
C ALA A 358 -21.36 0.72 -20.52
N ALA A 359 -20.99 1.46 -21.57
CA ALA A 359 -21.94 2.19 -22.40
C ALA A 359 -22.86 1.24 -23.16
N ASP A 360 -22.31 0.21 -23.81
CA ASP A 360 -23.07 -0.80 -24.56
C ASP A 360 -24.00 -1.60 -23.63
N LEU A 361 -23.56 -1.92 -22.41
CA LEU A 361 -24.42 -2.55 -21.40
C LEU A 361 -25.59 -1.63 -21.03
N ALA A 362 -25.33 -0.34 -20.79
CA ALA A 362 -26.37 0.63 -20.47
C ALA A 362 -27.36 0.82 -21.61
N ASP A 363 -26.94 0.69 -22.87
CA ASP A 363 -27.78 0.79 -24.07
C ASP A 363 -28.53 -0.54 -24.41
N GLY A 364 -28.26 -1.63 -23.67
CA GLY A 364 -28.82 -2.95 -23.92
C GLY A 364 -28.23 -3.65 -25.16
N GLY A 365 -27.07 -3.18 -25.63
CA GLY A 365 -26.36 -3.67 -26.81
C GLY A 365 -25.06 -4.41 -26.52
N ALA A 366 -24.78 -4.75 -25.24
CA ALA A 366 -23.54 -5.41 -24.86
C ALA A 366 -23.34 -6.75 -25.56
N THR A 367 -22.19 -6.93 -26.19
CA THR A 367 -21.77 -8.16 -26.85
C THR A 367 -21.10 -9.13 -25.86
N ASP A 368 -20.84 -10.39 -26.27
CA ASP A 368 -20.06 -11.35 -25.47
C ASP A 368 -18.65 -10.83 -25.15
N ALA A 369 -18.06 -10.03 -26.06
CA ALA A 369 -16.76 -9.40 -25.84
C ALA A 369 -16.84 -8.31 -24.76
N ASP A 370 -17.89 -7.50 -24.77
CA ASP A 370 -18.13 -6.47 -23.74
C ASP A 370 -18.41 -7.14 -22.39
N GLN A 371 -19.19 -8.21 -22.36
CA GLN A 371 -19.44 -9.01 -21.15
C GLN A 371 -18.12 -9.54 -20.55
N THR A 372 -17.22 -10.06 -21.39
CA THR A 372 -15.90 -10.53 -20.96
C THR A 372 -15.07 -9.41 -20.34
N VAL A 373 -15.09 -8.20 -20.92
CA VAL A 373 -14.39 -7.02 -20.37
C VAL A 373 -14.98 -6.62 -19.01
N LEU A 374 -16.31 -6.61 -18.89
CA LEU A 374 -17.01 -6.30 -17.63
C LEU A 374 -16.65 -7.30 -16.55
N GLU A 375 -16.77 -8.61 -16.83
CA GLU A 375 -16.43 -9.67 -15.87
C GLU A 375 -14.99 -9.59 -15.40
N GLN A 376 -14.03 -9.42 -16.31
CA GLN A 376 -12.61 -9.32 -15.95
C GLN A 376 -12.29 -8.07 -15.13
N THR A 377 -12.96 -6.96 -15.41
CA THR A 377 -12.71 -5.68 -14.73
C THR A 377 -13.39 -5.62 -13.37
N LEU A 378 -14.58 -6.23 -13.24
CA LEU A 378 -15.41 -6.18 -12.03
C LEU A 378 -15.23 -7.39 -11.10
N ALA A 379 -14.39 -8.36 -11.46
CA ALA A 379 -14.21 -9.60 -10.71
C ALA A 379 -13.76 -9.42 -9.25
N GLY A 380 -13.24 -8.24 -8.91
CA GLY A 380 -12.71 -7.97 -7.58
C GLY A 380 -11.41 -8.76 -7.27
N THR A 381 -10.81 -8.48 -6.13
CA THR A 381 -9.67 -9.25 -5.63
C THR A 381 -10.20 -10.43 -4.81
N PRO A 382 -9.75 -11.67 -5.08
CA PRO A 382 -10.13 -12.82 -4.26
C PRO A 382 -9.74 -12.60 -2.80
N PRO A 383 -10.56 -13.09 -1.84
CA PRO A 383 -10.26 -12.92 -0.42
C PRO A 383 -8.98 -13.66 -0.03
N THR A 384 -8.23 -13.09 0.90
CA THR A 384 -7.07 -13.75 1.51
C THR A 384 -7.55 -14.88 2.42
N PRO A 385 -7.06 -16.13 2.26
CA PRO A 385 -7.50 -17.26 3.08
C PRO A 385 -7.27 -17.01 4.58
N GLY A 386 -8.29 -17.23 5.39
CA GLY A 386 -8.23 -17.06 6.85
C GLY A 386 -8.32 -15.62 7.35
N VAL A 387 -8.53 -14.65 6.46
CA VAL A 387 -8.74 -13.23 6.79
C VAL A 387 -10.24 -12.91 6.67
N PRO A 388 -10.84 -12.16 7.62
CA PRO A 388 -12.23 -11.71 7.49
C PRO A 388 -12.45 -10.88 6.22
N GLU A 389 -13.56 -11.10 5.53
CA GLU A 389 -13.88 -10.42 4.27
C GLU A 389 -13.95 -8.89 4.40
N ASP A 390 -14.35 -8.39 5.55
CA ASP A 390 -14.42 -6.95 5.83
C ASP A 390 -13.13 -6.38 6.45
N ASN A 391 -12.03 -7.17 6.53
CA ASN A 391 -10.80 -6.75 7.18
C ASN A 391 -10.23 -5.47 6.57
N GLN A 392 -10.11 -5.40 5.24
CA GLN A 392 -9.57 -4.23 4.56
C GLN A 392 -10.44 -2.98 4.82
N ALA A 393 -11.77 -3.11 4.73
CA ALA A 393 -12.70 -2.02 5.01
C ALA A 393 -12.63 -1.57 6.49
N THR A 394 -12.63 -2.53 7.42
CA THR A 394 -12.49 -2.26 8.85
C THR A 394 -11.20 -1.50 9.15
N MET A 395 -10.08 -1.96 8.60
CA MET A 395 -8.77 -1.36 8.87
C MET A 395 -8.58 -0.03 8.16
N PHE A 396 -9.16 0.13 6.97
CA PHE A 396 -9.20 1.42 6.27
C PHE A 396 -9.89 2.48 7.14
N LEU A 397 -11.08 2.17 7.67
CA LEU A 397 -11.79 3.07 8.57
C LEU A 397 -11.02 3.29 9.89
N ALA A 398 -10.48 2.23 10.50
CA ALA A 398 -9.75 2.35 11.76
C ALA A 398 -8.53 3.28 11.64
N LEU A 399 -7.78 3.21 10.54
CA LEU A 399 -6.62 4.07 10.28
C LEU A 399 -7.03 5.52 9.99
N LEU A 400 -7.95 5.74 9.05
CA LEU A 400 -8.41 7.08 8.69
C LEU A 400 -9.05 7.81 9.89
N CYS A 401 -9.91 7.12 10.63
CA CYS A 401 -10.63 7.71 11.75
C CYS A 401 -9.84 7.71 13.06
N GLY A 402 -8.83 6.83 13.18
CA GLY A 402 -7.98 6.72 14.38
C GLY A 402 -6.73 7.60 14.35
N ASP A 403 -6.33 8.11 13.18
CA ASP A 403 -5.15 8.97 13.05
C ASP A 403 -5.44 10.45 13.33
N ALA A 404 -6.64 10.93 13.00
CA ALA A 404 -6.99 12.34 13.13
C ALA A 404 -8.48 12.52 13.44
N GLU A 405 -8.84 13.67 14.01
CA GLU A 405 -10.23 14.09 14.21
C GLU A 405 -10.87 14.49 12.89
N TRP A 406 -12.14 14.14 12.73
CA TRP A 406 -12.94 14.49 11.57
C TRP A 406 -14.09 15.43 11.96
N PRO A 407 -14.53 16.35 11.06
CA PRO A 407 -15.69 17.17 11.30
C PRO A 407 -16.93 16.33 11.62
N GLN A 408 -17.73 16.74 12.61
CA GLN A 408 -18.94 16.03 13.04
C GLN A 408 -20.23 16.69 12.54
N ASP A 409 -20.13 17.86 11.92
CA ASP A 409 -21.27 18.63 11.38
C ASP A 409 -21.78 18.01 10.08
N THR A 410 -22.92 17.31 10.15
CA THR A 410 -23.54 16.64 9.00
C THR A 410 -24.03 17.61 7.93
N ASP A 411 -24.48 18.82 8.29
CA ASP A 411 -24.96 19.83 7.34
C ASP A 411 -23.79 20.46 6.58
N GLY A 412 -22.65 20.62 7.24
CA GLY A 412 -21.41 21.03 6.61
C GLY A 412 -20.94 20.04 5.53
N TYR A 413 -21.11 18.73 5.76
CA TYR A 413 -20.81 17.72 4.73
C TYR A 413 -21.71 17.84 3.50
N ALA A 414 -23.03 18.07 3.69
CA ALA A 414 -23.94 18.27 2.56
C ALA A 414 -23.52 19.45 1.68
N THR A 415 -23.15 20.57 2.32
CA THR A 415 -22.70 21.78 1.63
C THR A 415 -21.39 21.55 0.88
N ARG A 416 -20.39 20.91 1.52
CA ARG A 416 -19.09 20.60 0.88
C ARG A 416 -19.26 19.62 -0.27
N THR A 417 -20.06 18.57 -0.09
CA THR A 417 -20.35 17.59 -1.16
C THR A 417 -20.97 18.23 -2.39
N ALA A 418 -21.91 19.15 -2.20
CA ALA A 418 -22.52 19.88 -3.31
C ALA A 418 -21.52 20.77 -4.06
N ALA A 419 -20.68 21.50 -3.34
CA ALA A 419 -19.64 22.34 -3.92
C ALA A 419 -18.57 21.52 -4.66
N ASP A 420 -18.12 20.39 -4.07
CA ASP A 420 -17.15 19.49 -4.69
C ASP A 420 -17.71 18.83 -5.97
N ARG A 421 -18.98 18.43 -5.94
CA ARG A 421 -19.68 17.87 -7.10
C ARG A 421 -19.72 18.84 -8.28
N GLU A 422 -19.91 20.13 -8.02
CA GLU A 422 -19.89 21.18 -9.04
C GLU A 422 -18.47 21.42 -9.58
N ALA A 423 -17.49 21.51 -8.66
CA ALA A 423 -16.09 21.76 -9.02
C ALA A 423 -15.44 20.57 -9.74
N TRP A 424 -15.74 19.35 -9.30
CA TRP A 424 -15.10 18.10 -9.76
C TRP A 424 -16.13 17.03 -10.14
N PRO A 425 -16.85 17.17 -11.28
CA PRO A 425 -17.95 16.27 -11.64
C PRO A 425 -17.52 14.80 -11.84
N LEU A 426 -16.22 14.54 -12.11
CA LEU A 426 -15.68 13.18 -12.25
C LEU A 426 -15.79 12.36 -10.96
N THR A 427 -15.73 12.99 -9.80
CA THR A 427 -15.85 12.36 -8.48
C THR A 427 -17.25 12.47 -7.86
N ALA A 428 -18.14 13.23 -8.51
CA ALA A 428 -19.54 13.42 -8.09
C ALA A 428 -19.72 13.87 -6.62
N GLY A 429 -18.72 14.56 -6.04
CA GLY A 429 -18.75 15.02 -4.66
C GLY A 429 -18.36 13.97 -3.60
N MET A 430 -17.93 12.78 -4.03
CA MET A 430 -17.57 11.68 -3.11
C MET A 430 -16.45 12.07 -2.12
N PRO A 431 -15.35 12.72 -2.53
CA PRO A 431 -14.24 13.01 -1.60
C PRO A 431 -14.66 13.90 -0.43
N ALA A 432 -15.52 14.88 -0.66
CA ALA A 432 -15.98 15.82 0.37
C ALA A 432 -17.21 15.31 1.16
N ASN A 433 -17.71 14.10 0.85
CA ASN A 433 -18.86 13.51 1.50
C ASN A 433 -18.51 12.95 2.88
N ILE A 434 -19.53 12.55 3.64
CA ILE A 434 -19.41 12.07 5.00
C ILE A 434 -18.89 10.64 5.06
N TRP A 435 -17.88 10.43 5.88
CA TRP A 435 -17.29 9.13 6.19
C TRP A 435 -17.71 8.66 7.59
N ALA A 436 -17.53 7.37 7.91
CA ALA A 436 -17.78 6.84 9.25
C ALA A 436 -17.01 7.59 10.35
N CYS A 437 -15.91 8.24 9.98
CA CYS A 437 -15.07 9.03 10.88
C CYS A 437 -15.80 10.20 11.55
N ALA A 438 -16.84 10.75 10.92
CA ALA A 438 -17.70 11.79 11.55
C ALA A 438 -18.43 11.30 12.82
N PHE A 439 -18.54 9.99 13.01
CA PHE A 439 -19.19 9.34 14.16
C PHE A 439 -18.24 8.44 14.94
N TRP A 440 -16.93 8.52 14.66
CA TRP A 440 -15.91 7.71 15.32
C TRP A 440 -15.51 8.32 16.67
N LYS A 441 -14.96 7.50 17.57
CA LYS A 441 -14.36 8.02 18.79
C LYS A 441 -13.08 8.78 18.47
N GLU A 442 -12.80 9.81 19.27
CA GLU A 442 -11.57 10.59 19.17
C GLU A 442 -10.30 9.70 19.16
N PRO A 443 -9.28 10.06 18.39
CA PRO A 443 -7.98 9.39 18.41
C PRO A 443 -7.39 9.26 19.82
N VAL A 444 -6.59 8.22 20.08
CA VAL A 444 -5.90 8.03 21.37
C VAL A 444 -4.70 8.95 21.56
N GLU A 445 -4.18 9.47 20.46
CA GLU A 445 -3.07 10.43 20.42
C GLU A 445 -3.25 11.35 19.20
N GLN A 446 -2.68 12.55 19.26
CA GLN A 446 -2.69 13.48 18.13
C GLN A 446 -1.78 12.95 16.99
N PRO A 447 -2.05 13.31 15.73
CA PRO A 447 -1.20 12.96 14.61
C PRO A 447 0.25 13.36 14.86
N VAL A 448 1.19 12.50 14.50
CA VAL A 448 2.61 12.80 14.63
C VAL A 448 2.99 13.94 13.68
N THR A 449 3.52 15.02 14.23
CA THR A 449 4.07 16.11 13.41
C THR A 449 5.29 15.60 12.66
N VAL A 450 5.25 15.67 11.34
CA VAL A 450 6.39 15.34 10.49
C VAL A 450 7.40 16.49 10.53
N THR A 451 8.66 16.17 10.83
CA THR A 451 9.74 17.14 11.01
C THR A 451 10.91 16.87 10.05
N ASP A 452 11.75 17.87 9.86
CA ASP A 452 13.00 17.79 9.09
C ASP A 452 14.19 17.27 9.91
N GLU A 453 13.97 16.91 11.17
CA GLU A 453 15.00 16.35 12.05
C GLU A 453 15.60 15.05 11.49
N GLY A 454 16.88 14.83 11.77
CA GLY A 454 17.61 13.63 11.35
C GLY A 454 18.40 13.80 10.06
N PRO A 455 18.93 12.69 9.51
CA PRO A 455 19.86 12.75 8.38
C PRO A 455 19.16 13.11 7.06
N ARG A 456 19.93 13.68 6.12
CA ARG A 456 19.50 13.90 4.73
C ARG A 456 19.52 12.58 3.97
N ASN A 457 18.41 11.84 4.01
CA ASN A 457 18.33 10.45 3.55
C ASN A 457 16.98 10.06 2.94
N THR A 458 16.15 11.02 2.54
CA THR A 458 14.83 10.76 1.95
C THR A 458 14.76 11.20 0.50
N LEU A 459 14.39 10.29 -0.41
CA LEU A 459 14.09 10.57 -1.81
C LEU A 459 12.57 10.55 -1.99
N ILE A 460 12.01 11.65 -2.45
CA ILE A 460 10.59 11.81 -2.77
C ILE A 460 10.43 11.73 -4.28
N LEU A 461 9.54 10.84 -4.75
CA LEU A 461 9.18 10.66 -6.15
C LEU A 461 7.71 11.05 -6.33
N GLN A 462 7.39 11.89 -7.31
CA GLN A 462 6.02 12.36 -7.52
C GLN A 462 5.71 12.57 -9.00
N ASN A 463 4.63 11.96 -9.48
CA ASN A 463 4.08 12.24 -10.79
C ASN A 463 3.29 13.54 -10.78
N ARG A 464 3.33 14.26 -11.91
CA ARG A 464 2.64 15.54 -12.06
C ARG A 464 1.11 15.40 -12.05
N ARG A 465 0.59 14.31 -12.62
CA ARG A 465 -0.84 14.02 -12.75
C ARG A 465 -1.17 12.72 -11.99
N ASP A 466 -0.87 12.70 -10.70
CA ASP A 466 -1.25 11.63 -9.78
C ASP A 466 -2.71 11.84 -9.35
N ASN A 467 -3.56 10.86 -9.60
CA ASN A 467 -4.99 10.95 -9.29
C ASN A 467 -5.35 10.57 -7.84
N ALA A 468 -4.45 9.90 -7.13
CA ALA A 468 -4.70 9.43 -5.76
C ALA A 468 -4.05 10.34 -4.70
N THR A 469 -2.78 10.71 -4.92
CA THR A 469 -2.03 11.66 -4.09
C THR A 469 -1.45 12.73 -4.99
N PRO A 470 -2.20 13.79 -5.30
CA PRO A 470 -1.81 14.80 -6.28
C PRO A 470 -0.47 15.47 -5.98
N TRP A 471 0.05 16.20 -6.96
CA TRP A 471 1.36 16.87 -6.92
C TRP A 471 1.63 17.63 -5.62
N GLU A 472 0.59 18.25 -5.05
CA GLU A 472 0.65 18.98 -3.80
C GLU A 472 1.04 18.08 -2.61
N GLY A 473 0.67 16.81 -2.64
CA GLY A 473 1.07 15.82 -1.64
C GLY A 473 2.59 15.69 -1.56
N GLY A 474 3.23 15.46 -2.72
CA GLY A 474 4.69 15.33 -2.80
C GLY A 474 5.43 16.60 -2.44
N THR A 475 4.93 17.77 -2.90
CA THR A 475 5.56 19.07 -2.57
C THR A 475 5.33 19.45 -1.11
N GLY A 476 4.18 19.11 -0.53
CA GLY A 476 3.88 19.29 0.90
C GLY A 476 4.79 18.46 1.78
N LEU A 477 4.95 17.17 1.45
CA LEU A 477 5.86 16.28 2.15
C LEU A 477 7.32 16.74 2.04
N HIS A 478 7.77 17.18 0.84
CA HIS A 478 9.11 17.74 0.67
C HIS A 478 9.34 18.99 1.51
N LYS A 479 8.32 19.85 1.59
CA LYS A 479 8.37 21.05 2.43
C LYS A 479 8.45 20.68 3.92
N ALA A 480 7.67 19.70 4.39
CA ALA A 480 7.69 19.26 5.79
C ALA A 480 9.03 18.63 6.18
N LEU A 481 9.62 17.83 5.28
CA LEU A 481 10.94 17.20 5.49
C LEU A 481 12.12 18.13 5.20
N GLY A 482 11.90 19.28 4.60
CA GLY A 482 12.91 20.32 4.40
C GLY A 482 14.21 19.80 3.79
N GLY A 483 15.34 20.24 4.35
CA GLY A 483 16.69 19.87 3.91
C GLY A 483 17.04 18.38 4.04
N SER A 484 16.24 17.60 4.76
CA SER A 484 16.45 16.17 4.97
C SER A 484 16.02 15.31 3.77
N SER A 485 15.35 15.90 2.79
CA SER A 485 14.83 15.22 1.59
C SER A 485 15.41 15.77 0.28
N ALA A 486 15.24 15.01 -0.79
CA ALA A 486 15.42 15.45 -2.18
C ALA A 486 14.18 15.06 -2.99
N PHE A 487 13.79 15.89 -3.96
CA PHE A 487 12.57 15.76 -4.73
C PHE A 487 12.89 15.43 -6.20
N VAL A 488 12.21 14.42 -6.72
CA VAL A 488 12.18 14.04 -8.14
C VAL A 488 10.73 14.10 -8.61
N GLY A 489 10.43 15.12 -9.40
CA GLY A 489 9.14 15.28 -10.05
C GLY A 489 9.19 14.67 -11.45
N VAL A 490 8.11 14.01 -11.87
CA VAL A 490 8.02 13.39 -13.20
C VAL A 490 6.83 13.98 -13.95
N ASP A 491 7.05 14.41 -15.19
CA ASP A 491 5.97 14.79 -16.09
C ASP A 491 5.29 13.54 -16.64
N ASN A 492 4.54 12.89 -15.76
CA ASN A 492 3.81 11.67 -16.01
C ASN A 492 2.45 11.73 -15.32
N GLY A 493 1.57 10.81 -15.68
CA GLY A 493 0.32 10.54 -14.98
C GLY A 493 0.33 9.19 -14.30
N GLY A 494 -0.58 9.00 -13.35
CA GLY A 494 -0.68 7.80 -12.53
C GLY A 494 -0.05 7.95 -11.16
N HIS A 495 -0.37 6.99 -10.29
CA HIS A 495 -0.05 7.07 -8.87
C HIS A 495 1.38 6.61 -8.54
N TYR A 496 1.88 5.62 -9.28
CA TYR A 496 3.22 5.06 -9.08
C TYR A 496 4.24 5.71 -10.01
N VAL A 497 5.49 5.80 -9.58
CA VAL A 497 6.56 6.51 -10.29
C VAL A 497 7.65 5.55 -10.79
N TYR A 498 8.08 4.61 -9.91
CA TYR A 498 9.12 3.66 -10.25
C TYR A 498 8.59 2.59 -11.20
N ASP A 499 9.35 2.30 -12.26
CA ASP A 499 8.99 1.32 -13.32
C ASP A 499 7.72 1.70 -14.12
N GLU A 500 7.35 3.00 -14.12
CA GLU A 500 6.20 3.54 -14.85
C GLU A 500 6.63 4.40 -16.07
N GLY A 501 7.80 4.07 -16.63
CA GLY A 501 8.24 4.60 -17.93
C GLY A 501 9.21 5.78 -17.88
N SER A 502 9.66 6.27 -16.70
CA SER A 502 10.69 7.30 -16.59
C SER A 502 12.06 6.72 -16.22
N ALA A 503 12.94 6.55 -17.20
CA ALA A 503 14.31 6.10 -16.95
C ALA A 503 15.09 7.09 -16.05
N CYS A 504 14.74 8.37 -16.07
CA CYS A 504 15.30 9.42 -15.20
C CYS A 504 14.95 9.15 -13.73
N ALA A 505 13.67 8.89 -13.40
CA ALA A 505 13.21 8.60 -12.05
C ALA A 505 13.76 7.26 -11.55
N ASP A 506 13.75 6.23 -12.38
CA ASP A 506 14.30 4.90 -12.06
C ASP A 506 15.80 4.97 -11.74
N LYS A 507 16.56 5.71 -12.56
CA LYS A 507 17.99 5.93 -12.32
C LYS A 507 18.25 6.67 -11.02
N ALA A 508 17.45 7.68 -10.69
CA ALA A 508 17.58 8.41 -9.43
C ALA A 508 17.31 7.49 -8.23
N THR A 509 16.26 6.68 -8.31
CA THR A 509 15.86 5.71 -7.26
C THR A 509 16.90 4.62 -7.06
N VAL A 510 17.31 3.93 -8.13
CA VAL A 510 18.33 2.88 -8.09
C VAL A 510 19.69 3.44 -7.65
N GLY A 511 20.04 4.62 -8.15
CA GLY A 511 21.26 5.33 -7.77
C GLY A 511 21.31 5.65 -6.28
N PHE A 512 20.19 6.15 -5.72
CA PHE A 512 20.08 6.41 -4.29
C PHE A 512 20.13 5.12 -3.46
N LEU A 513 19.35 4.10 -3.81
CA LEU A 513 19.34 2.82 -3.10
C LEU A 513 20.70 2.09 -3.15
N THR A 514 21.49 2.28 -4.19
CA THR A 514 22.79 1.62 -4.32
C THR A 514 23.95 2.39 -3.71
N THR A 515 23.90 3.72 -3.72
CA THR A 515 25.02 4.57 -3.29
C THR A 515 24.76 5.41 -2.04
N GLY A 516 23.47 5.60 -1.66
CA GLY A 516 23.06 6.53 -0.60
C GLY A 516 23.15 8.02 -1.00
N ARG A 517 23.48 8.33 -2.25
CA ARG A 517 23.62 9.70 -2.72
C ARG A 517 22.30 10.22 -3.26
N LEU A 518 21.76 11.23 -2.60
CA LEU A 518 20.59 11.97 -3.07
C LEU A 518 20.99 12.99 -4.15
N PRO A 519 20.07 13.33 -5.07
CA PRO A 519 20.23 14.50 -5.92
C PRO A 519 20.56 15.76 -5.10
N SER A 520 21.50 16.57 -5.60
CA SER A 520 21.90 17.82 -4.93
C SER A 520 20.89 18.95 -5.07
N ARG A 521 19.97 18.82 -6.03
CA ARG A 521 18.87 19.74 -6.33
C ARG A 521 17.63 18.95 -6.73
N THR A 522 16.48 19.61 -6.74
CA THR A 522 15.25 19.05 -7.34
C THR A 522 15.51 18.63 -8.79
N VAL A 523 15.04 17.44 -9.15
CA VAL A 523 15.10 16.88 -10.50
C VAL A 523 13.69 16.89 -11.09
N TYR A 524 13.57 17.30 -12.33
CA TYR A 524 12.34 17.16 -13.11
C TYR A 524 12.62 16.26 -14.31
N CYS A 525 11.95 15.12 -14.35
CA CYS A 525 12.04 14.14 -15.42
C CYS A 525 10.92 14.37 -16.43
N THR A 526 11.29 14.45 -17.72
CA THR A 526 10.36 14.70 -18.86
C THR A 526 10.58 13.67 -19.96
N ASP A 527 11.07 12.50 -19.60
CA ASP A 527 11.46 11.43 -20.51
C ASP A 527 10.39 10.36 -20.71
N VAL A 528 9.23 10.51 -20.05
CA VAL A 528 8.09 9.62 -20.26
C VAL A 528 7.48 9.93 -21.62
N LYS A 529 7.39 8.91 -22.46
CA LYS A 529 6.68 9.04 -23.75
C LYS A 529 5.18 8.98 -23.49
N PRO A 530 4.40 9.78 -24.23
CA PRO A 530 2.95 9.56 -24.28
C PRO A 530 2.69 8.10 -24.67
N ASN A 531 1.71 7.47 -24.06
CA ASN A 531 1.31 6.11 -24.42
C ASN A 531 0.91 6.10 -25.91
N GLU A 532 1.68 5.39 -26.74
CA GLU A 532 1.36 5.10 -28.14
C GLU A 532 0.22 4.08 -28.25
#